data_4f68b301a3e8df6d23197a36ff195b66
#
_entry.id   4f68b301a3e8df6d23197a36ff195b66
#
_cell.length_a   1.000
_cell.length_b   1.000
_cell.length_c   1.000
_cell.angle_alpha   90.00
_cell.angle_beta   90.00
_cell.angle_gamma   90.00
#
_symmetry.space_group_name_H-M   'P 1'
#
loop_
_entity.id
_entity.type
_entity.pdbx_description
1 polymer ?
#
loop_
_entity_poly.entity_id
_entity_poly.type
_entity_poly.pdbx_seq_one_letter_code
_entity_poly.pdbx_strand_id
1 'polypeptide(L)'
;MPEELKTEIEARKAEDFKMTYLLDDALYIVHGFGMQETGGYSIQVQALYLAENAIYFETDLIGPVNGTKVEKCVSYPYIVVKTERLTENVVFE
;
A
#
# COMPACT_ATOMS: atom_id res chain seq x y z
N MET A 1 6.71 1.97 -12.18
CA MET A 1 5.46 2.55 -11.66
C MET A 1 5.12 3.81 -12.44
N PRO A 2 3.86 4.00 -12.84
CA PRO A 2 3.48 5.20 -13.59
C PRO A 2 3.74 6.49 -12.82
N GLU A 3 4.17 7.52 -13.53
CA GLU A 3 4.49 8.82 -12.90
C GLU A 3 3.26 9.45 -12.26
N GLU A 4 2.10 9.31 -12.89
CA GLU A 4 0.86 9.85 -12.33
C GLU A 4 0.48 9.20 -11.02
N LEU A 5 0.70 7.88 -10.91
CA LEU A 5 0.45 7.16 -9.67
C LEU A 5 1.41 7.61 -8.60
N LYS A 6 2.68 7.78 -8.94
CA LYS A 6 3.69 8.25 -8.01
C LYS A 6 3.33 9.64 -7.45
N THR A 7 2.83 10.53 -8.31
CA THR A 7 2.40 11.86 -7.90
C THR A 7 1.22 11.77 -6.93
N GLU A 8 0.25 10.90 -7.19
CA GLU A 8 -0.89 10.71 -6.30
C GLU A 8 -0.46 10.17 -4.94
N ILE A 9 0.48 9.23 -4.92
CA ILE A 9 1.01 8.68 -3.67
C ILE A 9 1.70 9.77 -2.86
N GLU A 10 2.53 10.59 -3.50
CA GLU A 10 3.23 11.68 -2.83
C GLU A 10 2.26 12.69 -2.22
N ALA A 11 1.13 12.94 -2.88
CA ALA A 11 0.12 13.86 -2.38
C ALA A 11 -0.65 13.30 -1.19
N ARG A 12 -0.69 11.97 -1.01
CA ARG A 12 -1.53 11.32 0.00
C ARG A 12 -0.76 10.63 1.11
N LYS A 13 0.54 10.46 0.97
CA LYS A 13 1.32 9.59 1.84
C LYS A 13 1.32 9.97 3.32
N ALA A 14 1.05 11.24 3.65
CA ALA A 14 0.99 11.69 5.04
C ALA A 14 -0.26 11.21 5.76
N GLU A 15 -1.25 10.71 5.04
CA GLU A 15 -2.48 10.20 5.61
C GLU A 15 -2.63 8.71 5.28
N ASP A 16 -3.41 8.00 6.07
CA ASP A 16 -3.81 6.63 5.74
C ASP A 16 -4.69 6.70 4.50
N PHE A 17 -4.33 5.96 3.46
CA PHE A 17 -5.10 6.00 2.23
C PHE A 17 -5.09 4.65 1.52
N LYS A 18 -6.11 4.44 0.70
CA LYS A 18 -6.28 3.25 -0.12
C LYS A 18 -6.74 3.70 -1.49
N MET A 19 -6.10 3.20 -2.53
CA MET A 19 -6.48 3.58 -3.88
C MET A 19 -6.14 2.49 -4.88
N THR A 20 -6.76 2.59 -6.05
CA THR A 20 -6.43 1.75 -7.19
C THR A 20 -6.15 2.64 -8.38
N TYR A 21 -5.37 2.13 -9.32
CA TYR A 21 -5.00 2.88 -10.52
C TYR A 21 -4.91 1.90 -11.69
N LEU A 22 -5.67 2.19 -12.73
CA LEU A 22 -5.67 1.37 -13.95
C LEU A 22 -4.86 2.09 -15.03
N LEU A 23 -3.93 1.38 -15.62
CA LEU A 23 -3.16 1.91 -16.75
C LEU A 23 -2.87 0.76 -17.71
N ASP A 24 -3.36 0.89 -18.95
CA ASP A 24 -3.17 -0.11 -20.00
C ASP A 24 -3.68 -1.49 -19.55
N ASP A 25 -2.79 -2.46 -19.41
CA ASP A 25 -3.14 -3.83 -19.03
C ASP A 25 -2.78 -4.17 -17.59
N ALA A 26 -2.60 -3.14 -16.76
CA ALA A 26 -2.20 -3.33 -15.37
C ALA A 26 -3.15 -2.64 -14.40
N LEU A 27 -3.38 -3.28 -13.26
CA LEU A 27 -4.07 -2.70 -12.11
C LEU A 27 -3.05 -2.54 -10.99
N TYR A 28 -2.97 -1.33 -10.46
CA TYR A 28 -2.14 -1.04 -9.30
C TYR A 28 -3.03 -0.86 -8.08
N ILE A 29 -2.71 -1.54 -7.00
CA ILE A 29 -3.44 -1.46 -5.73
C ILE A 29 -2.49 -0.87 -4.71
N VAL A 30 -2.91 0.21 -4.06
CA VAL A 30 -2.04 0.95 -3.15
C VAL A 30 -2.71 1.08 -1.79
N HIS A 31 -1.94 0.81 -0.74
CA HIS A 31 -2.36 1.06 0.63
C HIS A 31 -1.23 1.79 1.35
N GLY A 32 -1.54 3.00 1.83
CA GLY A 32 -0.61 3.80 2.63
C GLY A 32 -1.10 3.90 4.06
N PHE A 33 -0.15 3.88 4.99
CA PHE A 33 -0.46 3.84 6.43
C PHE A 33 -0.25 5.19 7.13
N GLY A 34 0.01 6.24 6.35
CA GLY A 34 0.19 7.56 6.91
C GLY A 34 1.55 7.76 7.55
N MET A 35 1.72 8.89 8.21
CA MET A 35 2.98 9.25 8.82
C MET A 35 3.25 8.40 10.07
N GLN A 36 4.46 7.86 10.16
CA GLN A 36 4.97 7.18 11.34
C GLN A 36 6.12 8.00 11.92
N GLU A 37 6.27 7.98 13.21
CA GLU A 37 7.27 8.84 13.88
C GLU A 37 8.71 8.40 13.67
N THR A 38 8.91 7.12 13.33
CA THR A 38 10.25 6.58 13.13
C THR A 38 10.32 5.75 11.85
N GLY A 39 11.51 5.36 11.45
CA GLY A 39 11.72 4.34 10.43
C GLY A 39 11.54 2.94 11.02
N GLY A 40 11.89 1.93 10.27
CA GLY A 40 11.85 0.54 10.72
C GLY A 40 10.52 -0.16 10.55
N TYR A 41 9.53 0.49 9.94
CA TYR A 41 8.24 -0.13 9.65
C TYR A 41 8.30 -0.94 8.36
N SER A 42 7.55 -2.01 8.32
CA SER A 42 7.39 -2.83 7.11
C SER A 42 5.92 -3.15 6.89
N ILE A 43 5.57 -3.49 5.67
CA ILE A 43 4.20 -3.86 5.33
C ILE A 43 4.20 -5.29 4.85
N GLN A 44 3.35 -6.11 5.45
CA GLN A 44 3.20 -7.50 5.08
C GLN A 44 1.87 -7.69 4.37
N VAL A 45 1.91 -8.33 3.19
CA VAL A 45 0.69 -8.70 2.48
C VAL A 45 0.21 -10.03 3.06
N GLN A 46 -0.93 -10.02 3.73
CA GLN A 46 -1.51 -11.22 4.32
C GLN A 46 -2.30 -12.02 3.29
N ALA A 47 -2.99 -11.34 2.41
CA ALA A 47 -3.79 -11.99 1.40
C ALA A 47 -4.00 -11.07 0.20
N LEU A 48 -4.00 -11.66 -0.98
CA LEU A 48 -4.38 -10.98 -2.22
C LEU A 48 -5.00 -12.06 -3.10
N TYR A 49 -6.30 -11.99 -3.29
CA TYR A 49 -6.98 -13.02 -4.09
C TYR A 49 -8.24 -12.47 -4.73
N LEU A 50 -8.63 -13.12 -5.82
CA LEU A 50 -9.88 -12.83 -6.53
C LEU A 50 -10.90 -13.87 -6.12
N ALA A 51 -12.04 -13.44 -5.61
CA ALA A 51 -13.13 -14.32 -5.23
C ALA A 51 -14.47 -13.68 -5.64
N GLU A 52 -15.31 -14.46 -6.29
CA GLU A 52 -16.60 -13.99 -6.79
C GLU A 52 -16.43 -12.76 -7.67
N ASN A 53 -16.84 -11.60 -7.21
CA ASN A 53 -16.80 -10.37 -7.99
C ASN A 53 -15.89 -9.31 -7.37
N ALA A 54 -14.94 -9.72 -6.52
CA ALA A 54 -14.10 -8.77 -5.82
C ALA A 54 -12.68 -9.28 -5.66
N ILE A 55 -11.76 -8.33 -5.61
CA ILE A 55 -10.36 -8.59 -5.29
C ILE A 55 -10.19 -8.24 -3.82
N TYR A 56 -9.76 -9.21 -3.01
CA TYR A 56 -9.55 -9.00 -1.58
C TYR A 56 -8.07 -8.78 -1.32
N PHE A 57 -7.77 -7.69 -0.63
CA PHE A 57 -6.40 -7.30 -0.35
C PHE A 57 -6.27 -6.97 1.15
N GLU A 58 -5.49 -7.79 1.85
CA GLU A 58 -5.27 -7.63 3.28
C GLU A 58 -3.80 -7.38 3.55
N THR A 59 -3.51 -6.32 4.30
CA THR A 59 -2.14 -5.96 4.67
C THR A 59 -2.06 -5.63 6.16
N ASP A 60 -0.86 -5.80 6.71
CA ASP A 60 -0.54 -5.38 8.08
C ASP A 60 0.68 -4.48 8.07
N LEU A 61 0.62 -3.44 8.88
CA LEU A 61 1.78 -2.61 9.16
C LEU A 61 2.50 -3.20 10.37
N ILE A 62 3.78 -3.52 10.19
CA ILE A 62 4.59 -4.11 11.25
C ILE A 62 5.60 -3.09 11.71
N GLY A 63 5.56 -2.75 12.99
CA GLY A 63 6.47 -1.79 13.57
C GLY A 63 7.84 -2.39 13.85
N PRO A 64 8.79 -1.54 14.27
CA PRO A 64 10.14 -2.00 14.60
C PRO A 64 10.13 -3.01 15.74
N VAL A 65 11.04 -3.97 15.68
CA VAL A 65 11.20 -4.95 16.74
C VAL A 65 11.80 -4.26 17.97
N ASN A 66 11.29 -4.60 19.15
CA ASN A 66 11.82 -4.06 20.41
C ASN A 66 13.33 -4.28 20.52
N GLY A 67 14.04 -3.22 20.94
CA GLY A 67 15.48 -3.26 21.03
C GLY A 67 16.22 -2.99 19.74
N THR A 68 15.50 -2.89 18.63
CA THR A 68 16.08 -2.53 17.34
C THR A 68 16.33 -1.02 17.31
N LYS A 69 17.51 -0.65 16.84
CA LYS A 69 17.85 0.75 16.68
C LYS A 69 17.19 1.26 15.40
N VAL A 70 16.32 2.25 15.53
CA VAL A 70 15.61 2.83 14.39
C VAL A 70 16.00 4.31 14.24
N GLU A 71 15.88 4.81 13.02
CA GLU A 71 16.09 6.22 12.77
C GLU A 71 14.92 7.02 13.30
N LYS A 72 15.22 8.11 13.98
CA LYS A 72 14.21 9.02 14.55
C LYS A 72 13.76 10.03 13.51
N CYS A 73 13.42 9.56 12.34
CA CYS A 73 12.90 10.37 11.25
C CYS A 73 11.53 9.85 10.87
N VAL A 74 10.61 10.76 10.57
CA VAL A 74 9.29 10.36 10.13
C VAL A 74 9.39 9.52 8.86
N SER A 75 8.49 8.57 8.73
CA SER A 75 8.40 7.74 7.54
C SER A 75 6.95 7.67 7.07
N TYR A 76 6.76 7.29 5.82
CA TYR A 76 5.45 7.24 5.19
C TYR A 76 5.30 5.90 4.49
N PRO A 77 5.08 4.81 5.25
CA PRO A 77 5.04 3.49 4.64
C PRO A 77 3.82 3.30 3.75
N TYR A 78 4.06 2.79 2.57
CA TYR A 78 2.99 2.41 1.66
C TYR A 78 3.45 1.23 0.81
N ILE A 79 2.49 0.50 0.27
CA ILE A 79 2.76 -0.64 -0.60
C ILE A 79 1.99 -0.47 -1.90
N VAL A 80 2.65 -0.84 -3.00
CA VAL A 80 2.04 -0.86 -4.33
C VAL A 80 2.13 -2.27 -4.87
N VAL A 81 1.00 -2.83 -5.23
CA VAL A 81 0.93 -4.16 -5.85
C VAL A 81 0.42 -3.99 -7.26
N LYS A 82 1.12 -4.59 -8.21
CA LYS A 82 0.74 -4.56 -9.62
C LYS A 82 0.17 -5.93 -10.00
N THR A 83 -1.02 -5.93 -10.57
CA THR A 83 -1.64 -7.14 -11.10
C THR A 83 -1.98 -6.94 -12.57
N GLU A 84 -2.40 -8.01 -13.24
CA GLU A 84 -2.99 -7.87 -14.56
C GLU A 84 -4.27 -7.04 -14.45
N ARG A 85 -4.73 -6.51 -15.58
CA ARG A 85 -5.92 -5.68 -15.58
C ARG A 85 -7.15 -6.50 -15.20
N LEU A 86 -7.74 -6.14 -14.07
CA LEU A 86 -8.97 -6.72 -13.57
C LEU A 86 -9.99 -5.61 -13.39
N THR A 87 -11.25 -5.92 -13.64
CA THR A 87 -12.33 -4.93 -13.54
C THR A 87 -13.11 -5.03 -12.24
N GLU A 88 -12.82 -6.04 -11.42
CA GLU A 88 -13.48 -6.25 -10.16
C GLU A 88 -13.09 -5.17 -9.15
N ASN A 89 -14.00 -4.89 -8.23
CA ASN A 89 -13.73 -3.95 -7.14
C ASN A 89 -12.69 -4.52 -6.18
N VAL A 90 -11.88 -3.63 -5.61
CA VAL A 90 -10.90 -4.03 -4.61
C VAL A 90 -11.48 -3.78 -3.22
N VAL A 91 -11.47 -4.82 -2.39
CA VAL A 91 -11.88 -4.74 -0.99
C VAL A 91 -10.63 -4.80 -0.13
N PHE A 92 -10.37 -3.73 0.62
CA PHE A 92 -9.24 -3.65 1.53
C PHE A 92 -9.68 -4.16 2.90
N GLU A 93 -9.01 -5.19 3.36
CA GLU A 93 -9.31 -5.80 4.65
C GLU A 93 -8.28 -5.48 5.72
#